data_fcf38d4dd58ef9d58d7d1d929f2df43c
#
_entry.id   fcf38d4dd58ef9d58d7d1d929f2df43c
#
_cell.length_a   1.000
_cell.length_b   1.000
_cell.length_c   1.000
_cell.angle_alpha   90.00
_cell.angle_beta   90.00
_cell.angle_gamma   90.00
#
_symmetry.space_group_name_H-M   'P 1'
#
loop_
_entity.id
_entity.type
_entity.pdbx_description
1 polymer ?
#
loop_
_entity_poly.entity_id
_entity_poly.type
_entity_poly.pdbx_seq_one_letter_code
_entity_poly.pdbx_strand_id
1 'polypeptide(L)'
;MRFLRTDNDVAATLMRLALGVVFFAHGAQKVLGWFGGYGASATLQGFAKMGMPPVLTVLIMAAELGGGLLLIVGFLTRLAALGIGCVMLGAIVLVHSKVGFFMNWGGSQKGEGFEYHLLALGLAIALLIKGGGALSVDEALAGHDISGSYPASPTV
;
A
#
# COMPACT_ATOMS: atom_id res chain seq x y z
N MET A 1 13.55 16.34 -5.73
CA MET A 1 12.08 16.22 -5.94
C MET A 1 11.36 16.14 -4.59
N ARG A 2 10.44 17.06 -4.31
CA ARG A 2 9.74 17.15 -2.99
C ARG A 2 8.96 15.88 -2.60
N PHE A 3 8.50 15.12 -3.57
CA PHE A 3 7.66 13.93 -3.38
C PHE A 3 8.43 12.70 -2.87
N LEU A 4 9.74 12.61 -3.16
CA LEU A 4 10.61 11.52 -2.69
C LEU A 4 11.30 11.85 -1.36
N ARG A 5 11.10 13.05 -0.81
CA ARG A 5 11.69 13.40 0.48
C ARG A 5 11.22 12.46 1.57
N THR A 6 12.15 11.81 2.22
CA THR A 6 11.91 10.91 3.34
C THR A 6 12.97 11.18 4.40
N ASP A 7 12.60 10.99 5.66
CA ASP A 7 13.55 11.04 6.77
C ASP A 7 14.17 9.65 6.96
N ASN A 8 15.40 9.58 7.48
CA ASN A 8 16.03 8.31 7.86
C ASN A 8 15.36 7.76 9.14
N ASP A 9 14.15 7.27 9.01
CA ASP A 9 13.25 6.85 10.09
C ASP A 9 12.99 5.34 10.02
N VAL A 10 13.51 4.61 11.00
CA VAL A 10 13.34 3.15 11.11
C VAL A 10 11.87 2.78 11.37
N ALA A 11 11.10 3.60 12.09
CA ALA A 11 9.69 3.32 12.31
C ALA A 11 8.89 3.38 11.00
N ALA A 12 9.20 4.35 10.12
CA ALA A 12 8.61 4.42 8.79
C ALA A 12 8.98 3.19 7.95
N THR A 13 10.23 2.71 8.03
CA THR A 13 10.66 1.47 7.37
C THR A 13 9.84 0.27 7.83
N LEU A 14 9.64 0.08 9.13
CA LEU A 14 8.87 -1.02 9.67
C LEU A 14 7.40 -0.94 9.25
N MET A 15 6.79 0.24 9.31
CA MET A 15 5.42 0.46 8.83
C MET A 15 5.28 0.14 7.34
N ARG A 16 6.24 0.56 6.53
CA ARG A 16 6.31 0.31 5.09
C ARG A 16 6.40 -1.19 4.78
N LEU A 17 7.32 -1.89 5.45
CA LEU A 17 7.50 -3.33 5.24
C LEU A 17 6.27 -4.12 5.68
N ALA A 18 5.69 -3.81 6.83
CA ALA A 18 4.49 -4.47 7.32
C ALA A 18 3.32 -4.31 6.34
N LEU A 19 3.04 -3.06 5.93
CA LEU A 19 1.97 -2.79 4.97
C LEU A 19 2.27 -3.41 3.61
N GLY A 20 3.50 -3.30 3.13
CA GLY A 20 3.94 -3.82 1.82
C GLY A 20 3.81 -5.34 1.71
N VAL A 21 4.29 -6.08 2.70
CA VAL A 21 4.21 -7.55 2.71
C VAL A 21 2.76 -8.04 2.70
N VAL A 22 1.92 -7.44 3.55
CA VAL A 22 0.50 -7.79 3.61
C VAL A 22 -0.20 -7.54 2.28
N PHE A 23 -0.04 -6.34 1.71
CA PHE A 23 -0.72 -6.00 0.45
C PHE A 23 -0.14 -6.71 -0.76
N PHE A 24 1.16 -6.98 -0.79
CA PHE A 24 1.75 -7.85 -1.80
C PHE A 24 1.11 -9.25 -1.78
N ALA A 25 0.95 -9.87 -0.61
CA ALA A 25 0.31 -11.18 -0.48
C ALA A 25 -1.14 -11.16 -0.98
N HIS A 26 -1.94 -10.15 -0.58
CA HIS A 26 -3.31 -9.98 -1.06
C HIS A 26 -3.40 -9.74 -2.56
N GLY A 27 -2.51 -8.92 -3.11
CA GLY A 27 -2.41 -8.69 -4.55
C GLY A 27 -1.99 -9.95 -5.31
N ALA A 28 -1.04 -10.72 -4.78
CA ALA A 28 -0.60 -12.00 -5.35
C ALA A 28 -1.72 -13.05 -5.36
N GLN A 29 -2.56 -13.10 -4.33
CA GLN A 29 -3.78 -13.92 -4.33
C GLN A 29 -4.71 -13.56 -5.48
N LYS A 30 -4.97 -12.25 -5.66
CA LYS A 30 -5.92 -11.75 -6.66
C LYS A 30 -5.41 -11.86 -8.09
N VAL A 31 -4.11 -11.65 -8.32
CA VAL A 31 -3.51 -11.59 -9.65
C VAL A 31 -2.88 -12.91 -10.07
N LEU A 32 -2.04 -13.50 -9.20
CA LEU A 32 -1.22 -14.66 -9.51
C LEU A 32 -1.84 -15.98 -9.05
N GLY A 33 -2.86 -15.93 -8.19
CA GLY A 33 -3.44 -17.12 -7.58
C GLY A 33 -2.57 -17.76 -6.50
N TRP A 34 -1.54 -17.05 -6.01
CA TRP A 34 -0.68 -17.53 -4.93
C TRP A 34 -1.40 -17.59 -3.59
N PHE A 35 -0.82 -18.27 -2.61
CA PHE A 35 -1.35 -18.37 -1.24
C PHE A 35 -2.81 -18.81 -1.17
N GLY A 36 -3.25 -19.69 -2.06
CA GLY A 36 -4.64 -20.14 -2.13
C GLY A 36 -5.62 -19.14 -2.76
N GLY A 37 -5.12 -18.13 -3.46
CA GLY A 37 -5.93 -17.14 -4.16
C GLY A 37 -6.53 -17.66 -5.47
N TYR A 38 -7.46 -16.90 -6.04
CA TYR A 38 -8.23 -17.30 -7.23
C TYR A 38 -7.61 -16.85 -8.56
N GLY A 39 -6.65 -15.92 -8.54
CA GLY A 39 -6.05 -15.34 -9.74
C GLY A 39 -6.92 -14.28 -10.41
N ALA A 40 -6.36 -13.61 -11.44
CA ALA A 40 -6.95 -12.40 -12.02
C ALA A 40 -8.34 -12.62 -12.63
N SER A 41 -8.52 -13.71 -13.40
CA SER A 41 -9.81 -13.98 -14.07
C SER A 41 -10.96 -14.19 -13.09
N ALA A 42 -10.75 -15.02 -12.07
CA ALA A 42 -11.80 -15.29 -11.08
C ALA A 42 -12.03 -14.07 -10.17
N THR A 43 -11.00 -13.28 -9.88
CA THR A 43 -11.14 -12.02 -9.14
C THR A 43 -12.00 -11.02 -9.91
N LEU A 44 -11.77 -10.84 -11.22
CA LEU A 44 -12.59 -9.98 -12.08
C LEU A 44 -14.05 -10.42 -12.10
N GLN A 45 -14.30 -11.72 -12.28
CA GLN A 45 -15.66 -12.27 -12.28
C GLN A 45 -16.35 -12.12 -10.92
N GLY A 46 -15.63 -12.35 -9.82
CA GLY A 46 -16.17 -12.21 -8.46
C GLY A 46 -16.61 -10.78 -8.17
N PHE A 47 -15.76 -9.80 -8.49
CA PHE A 47 -16.06 -8.38 -8.28
C PHE A 47 -17.16 -7.87 -9.21
N ALA A 48 -17.21 -8.36 -10.47
CA ALA A 48 -18.30 -8.05 -11.39
C ALA A 48 -19.67 -8.52 -10.86
N LYS A 49 -19.74 -9.70 -10.21
CA LYS A 49 -20.95 -10.19 -9.54
C LYS A 49 -21.40 -9.29 -8.38
N MET A 50 -20.49 -8.55 -7.77
CA MET A 50 -20.78 -7.54 -6.75
C MET A 50 -21.13 -6.17 -7.33
N GLY A 51 -21.24 -6.05 -8.66
CA GLY A 51 -21.53 -4.80 -9.37
C GLY A 51 -20.34 -3.87 -9.55
N MET A 52 -19.12 -4.34 -9.30
CA MET A 52 -17.91 -3.53 -9.43
C MET A 52 -17.44 -3.46 -10.89
N PRO A 53 -17.17 -2.27 -11.44
CA PRO A 53 -16.65 -2.11 -12.79
C PRO A 53 -15.27 -2.80 -12.95
N PRO A 54 -15.00 -3.49 -14.09
CA PRO A 54 -13.74 -4.18 -14.32
C PRO A 54 -12.49 -3.29 -14.16
N VAL A 55 -12.58 -2.04 -14.60
CA VAL A 55 -11.48 -1.06 -14.46
C VAL A 55 -11.13 -0.84 -13.00
N LEU A 56 -12.12 -0.70 -12.12
CA LEU A 56 -11.88 -0.53 -10.69
C LEU A 56 -11.22 -1.78 -10.07
N THR A 57 -11.65 -2.97 -10.49
CA THR A 57 -11.03 -4.23 -10.05
C THR A 57 -9.57 -4.31 -10.46
N VAL A 58 -9.24 -3.91 -11.71
CA VAL A 58 -7.83 -3.87 -12.19
C VAL A 58 -7.02 -2.87 -11.37
N LEU A 59 -7.56 -1.68 -11.08
CA LEU A 59 -6.87 -0.69 -10.24
C LEU A 59 -6.62 -1.20 -8.82
N ILE A 60 -7.57 -1.92 -8.22
CA ILE A 60 -7.40 -2.55 -6.91
C ILE A 60 -6.27 -3.60 -6.97
N MET A 61 -6.29 -4.49 -7.96
CA MET A 61 -5.24 -5.49 -8.14
C MET A 61 -3.86 -4.87 -8.34
N ALA A 62 -3.78 -3.80 -9.14
CA ALA A 62 -2.53 -3.07 -9.38
C ALA A 62 -2.04 -2.35 -8.10
N ALA A 63 -2.94 -1.72 -7.35
CA ALA A 63 -2.60 -1.05 -6.10
C ALA A 63 -2.12 -2.04 -5.03
N GLU A 64 -2.75 -3.20 -4.90
CA GLU A 64 -2.35 -4.21 -3.93
C GLU A 64 -1.04 -4.91 -4.31
N LEU A 65 -0.94 -5.47 -5.51
CA LEU A 65 0.27 -6.19 -5.94
C LEU A 65 1.44 -5.22 -6.19
N GLY A 66 1.22 -4.24 -7.05
CA GLY A 66 2.24 -3.27 -7.42
C GLY A 66 2.58 -2.34 -6.26
N GLY A 67 1.58 -1.77 -5.59
CA GLY A 67 1.77 -0.93 -4.41
C GLY A 67 2.45 -1.66 -3.26
N GLY A 68 2.06 -2.91 -2.99
CA GLY A 68 2.72 -3.77 -2.01
C GLY A 68 4.20 -3.96 -2.32
N LEU A 69 4.55 -4.29 -3.57
CA LEU A 69 5.94 -4.42 -4.01
C LEU A 69 6.70 -3.10 -3.90
N LEU A 70 6.12 -1.99 -4.34
CA LEU A 70 6.72 -0.66 -4.22
C LEU A 70 7.00 -0.29 -2.76
N LEU A 71 6.09 -0.62 -1.84
CA LEU A 71 6.32 -0.43 -0.41
C LEU A 71 7.45 -1.30 0.12
N ILE A 72 7.56 -2.57 -0.29
CA ILE A 72 8.64 -3.45 0.16
C ILE A 72 10.01 -2.87 -0.22
N VAL A 73 10.18 -2.40 -1.46
CA VAL A 73 11.46 -1.82 -1.91
C VAL A 73 11.64 -0.35 -1.49
N GLY A 74 10.56 0.33 -1.07
CA GLY A 74 10.58 1.74 -0.68
C GLY A 74 10.75 2.68 -1.85
N PHE A 75 10.11 2.38 -2.97
CA PHE A 75 10.10 3.23 -4.16
C PHE A 75 8.70 3.80 -4.39
N LEU A 76 8.63 5.10 -4.66
CA LEU A 76 7.37 5.84 -4.78
C LEU A 76 6.42 5.57 -3.59
N THR A 77 6.98 5.49 -2.40
CA THR A 77 6.28 5.05 -1.17
C THR A 77 4.97 5.79 -0.95
N ARG A 78 4.96 7.12 -1.13
CA ARG A 78 3.74 7.93 -0.96
C ARG A 78 2.65 7.58 -1.96
N LEU A 79 3.02 7.34 -3.22
CA LEU A 79 2.05 6.95 -4.25
C LEU A 79 1.46 5.56 -3.96
N ALA A 80 2.30 4.60 -3.59
CA ALA A 80 1.87 3.26 -3.20
C ALA A 80 0.95 3.30 -1.97
N ALA A 81 1.33 4.07 -0.93
CA ALA A 81 0.51 4.26 0.26
C ALA A 81 -0.84 4.92 -0.05
N LEU A 82 -0.87 5.91 -0.95
CA LEU A 82 -2.12 6.52 -1.41
C LEU A 82 -3.03 5.50 -2.10
N GLY A 83 -2.48 4.70 -3.02
CA GLY A 83 -3.24 3.66 -3.73
C GLY A 83 -3.85 2.65 -2.77
N ILE A 84 -3.05 2.12 -1.83
CA ILE A 84 -3.52 1.19 -0.80
C ILE A 84 -4.55 1.85 0.12
N GLY A 85 -4.34 3.10 0.53
CA GLY A 85 -5.29 3.85 1.33
C GLY A 85 -6.66 4.01 0.64
N CYS A 86 -6.66 4.33 -0.65
CA CYS A 86 -7.89 4.40 -1.45
C CYS A 86 -8.60 3.04 -1.52
N VAL A 87 -7.85 1.93 -1.71
CA VAL A 87 -8.43 0.57 -1.71
C VAL A 87 -9.05 0.27 -0.35
N MET A 88 -8.38 0.58 0.75
CA MET A 88 -8.90 0.33 2.10
C MET A 88 -10.15 1.15 2.40
N LEU A 89 -10.16 2.43 2.04
CA LEU A 89 -11.34 3.28 2.21
C LEU A 89 -12.52 2.74 1.38
N GLY A 90 -12.28 2.37 0.12
CA GLY A 90 -13.28 1.76 -0.74
C GLY A 90 -13.81 0.44 -0.16
N ALA A 91 -12.96 -0.42 0.37
CA ALA A 91 -13.33 -1.67 1.00
C ALA A 91 -14.24 -1.45 2.23
N ILE A 92 -13.91 -0.47 3.08
CA ILE A 92 -14.77 -0.10 4.22
C ILE A 92 -16.15 0.33 3.72
N VAL A 93 -16.20 1.31 2.82
CA VAL A 93 -17.46 1.95 2.40
C VAL A 93 -18.37 0.98 1.63
N LEU A 94 -17.80 0.20 0.71
CA LEU A 94 -18.58 -0.62 -0.21
C LEU A 94 -18.97 -1.99 0.37
N VAL A 95 -18.11 -2.56 1.24
CA VAL A 95 -18.25 -3.94 1.69
C VAL A 95 -18.36 -4.05 3.21
N HIS A 96 -17.33 -3.64 3.94
CA HIS A 96 -17.12 -4.03 5.34
C HIS A 96 -17.96 -3.23 6.35
N SER A 97 -18.36 -1.99 6.03
CA SER A 97 -19.22 -1.16 6.90
C SER A 97 -20.58 -1.81 7.21
N LYS A 98 -21.07 -2.66 6.30
CA LYS A 98 -22.34 -3.38 6.46
C LYS A 98 -22.24 -4.58 7.41
N VAL A 99 -21.03 -5.08 7.64
CA VAL A 99 -20.77 -6.22 8.52
C VAL A 99 -20.57 -5.78 9.97
N GLY A 100 -19.88 -4.65 10.18
CA GLY A 100 -19.58 -4.11 11.50
C GLY A 100 -18.09 -3.83 11.70
N PHE A 101 -17.72 -3.51 12.94
CA PHE A 101 -16.36 -3.11 13.28
C PHE A 101 -15.41 -4.32 13.34
N PHE A 102 -15.75 -5.36 14.08
CA PHE A 102 -14.85 -6.44 14.43
C PHE A 102 -14.63 -7.44 13.29
N MET A 103 -13.37 -7.88 13.14
CA MET A 103 -13.01 -8.99 12.27
C MET A 103 -13.65 -10.31 12.76
N ASN A 104 -13.91 -11.22 11.84
CA ASN A 104 -14.59 -12.48 12.12
C ASN A 104 -13.64 -13.59 12.62
N TRP A 105 -12.82 -13.29 13.61
CA TRP A 105 -11.82 -14.22 14.14
C TRP A 105 -12.43 -15.54 14.65
N GLY A 106 -13.65 -15.49 15.17
CA GLY A 106 -14.37 -16.67 15.69
C GLY A 106 -15.27 -17.36 14.68
N GLY A 107 -15.36 -16.89 13.43
CA GLY A 107 -16.20 -17.49 12.38
C GLY A 107 -17.71 -17.36 12.62
N SER A 108 -18.16 -16.53 13.55
CA SER A 108 -19.58 -16.40 13.94
C SER A 108 -20.33 -15.29 13.18
N GLN A 109 -19.63 -14.45 12.44
CA GLN A 109 -20.23 -13.34 11.68
C GLN A 109 -20.45 -13.73 10.22
N LYS A 110 -21.33 -12.98 9.52
CA LYS A 110 -21.61 -13.19 8.09
C LYS A 110 -20.51 -12.66 7.16
N GLY A 111 -19.43 -12.11 7.69
CA GLY A 111 -18.31 -11.56 6.93
C GLY A 111 -17.31 -10.88 7.86
N GLU A 112 -16.30 -10.24 7.27
CA GLU A 112 -15.24 -9.55 7.98
C GLU A 112 -15.61 -8.08 8.23
N GLY A 113 -15.38 -7.59 9.46
CA GLY A 113 -15.53 -6.18 9.81
C GLY A 113 -14.39 -5.31 9.27
N PHE A 114 -14.35 -4.05 9.69
CA PHE A 114 -13.40 -3.09 9.12
C PHE A 114 -12.26 -2.65 10.06
N GLU A 115 -12.10 -3.22 11.26
CA GLU A 115 -11.02 -2.84 12.19
C GLU A 115 -9.62 -2.98 11.57
N TYR A 116 -9.36 -4.06 10.82
CA TYR A 116 -8.12 -4.25 10.08
C TYR A 116 -7.87 -3.12 9.07
N HIS A 117 -8.91 -2.71 8.35
CA HIS A 117 -8.82 -1.64 7.35
C HIS A 117 -8.46 -0.30 7.97
N LEU A 118 -8.90 -0.02 9.20
CA LEU A 118 -8.51 1.20 9.94
C LEU A 118 -7.03 1.18 10.29
N LEU A 119 -6.48 0.04 10.73
CA LEU A 119 -5.05 -0.10 11.01
C LEU A 119 -4.22 0.11 9.74
N ALA A 120 -4.64 -0.52 8.64
CA ALA A 120 -3.97 -0.35 7.35
C ALA A 120 -4.03 1.11 6.83
N LEU A 121 -5.17 1.79 7.00
CA LEU A 121 -5.31 3.23 6.69
C LEU A 121 -4.39 4.09 7.56
N GLY A 122 -4.31 3.81 8.86
CA GLY A 122 -3.39 4.52 9.76
C GLY A 122 -1.94 4.42 9.30
N LEU A 123 -1.49 3.22 8.93
CA LEU A 123 -0.15 2.99 8.36
C LEU A 123 0.04 3.72 7.02
N ALA A 124 -0.94 3.65 6.13
CA ALA A 124 -0.88 4.33 4.83
C ALA A 124 -0.79 5.85 5.00
N ILE A 125 -1.58 6.45 5.89
CA ILE A 125 -1.52 7.89 6.19
C ILE A 125 -0.17 8.27 6.80
N ALA A 126 0.36 7.48 7.73
CA ALA A 126 1.69 7.72 8.29
C ALA A 126 2.78 7.73 7.22
N LEU A 127 2.73 6.79 6.26
CA LEU A 127 3.66 6.73 5.14
C LEU A 127 3.48 7.86 4.12
N LEU A 128 2.25 8.33 3.91
CA LEU A 128 1.99 9.53 3.10
C LEU A 128 2.67 10.77 3.68
N ILE A 129 2.70 10.90 5.01
CA ILE A 129 3.32 12.03 5.71
C ILE A 129 4.85 11.86 5.75
N LYS A 130 5.33 10.71 6.21
CA LYS A 130 6.74 10.43 6.47
C LYS A 130 7.56 10.08 5.22
N GLY A 131 6.98 9.36 4.28
CA GLY A 131 7.70 8.74 3.16
C GLY A 131 8.26 7.37 3.49
N GLY A 132 9.26 6.92 2.73
CA GLY A 132 9.78 5.54 2.76
C GLY A 132 10.59 5.15 3.99
N GLY A 133 11.09 6.11 4.75
CA GLY A 133 11.98 5.86 5.88
C GLY A 133 13.39 5.43 5.46
N ALA A 134 14.14 4.90 6.42
CA ALA A 134 15.48 4.36 6.21
C ALA A 134 15.47 3.17 5.23
N LEU A 135 16.58 2.93 4.56
CA LEU A 135 16.76 1.80 3.63
C LEU A 135 15.68 1.74 2.53
N SER A 136 15.25 2.90 2.04
CA SER A 136 14.32 3.01 0.92
C SER A 136 15.02 3.50 -0.35
N VAL A 137 14.51 3.10 -1.51
CA VAL A 137 14.96 3.64 -2.80
C VAL A 137 14.67 5.14 -2.86
N ASP A 138 13.57 5.60 -2.27
CA ASP A 138 13.23 7.03 -2.19
C ASP A 138 14.31 7.83 -1.45
N GLU A 139 14.86 7.29 -0.34
CA GLU A 139 15.94 7.93 0.41
C GLU A 139 17.25 8.01 -0.41
N ALA A 140 17.60 6.89 -1.05
CA ALA A 140 18.82 6.83 -1.87
C ALA A 140 18.78 7.85 -3.02
N LEU A 141 17.62 8.02 -3.65
CA LEU A 141 17.43 8.99 -4.72
C LEU A 141 17.41 10.44 -4.21
N ALA A 142 16.79 10.69 -3.04
CA ALA A 142 16.75 12.02 -2.43
C ALA A 142 18.12 12.49 -1.94
N GLY A 143 18.96 11.57 -1.42
CA GLY A 143 20.31 11.85 -0.97
C GLY A 143 21.29 12.24 -2.11
N HIS A 144 21.07 11.70 -3.31
CA HIS A 144 21.91 12.01 -4.49
C HIS A 144 21.70 13.44 -5.00
N ASP A 145 20.49 14.00 -4.88
CA ASP A 145 20.20 15.37 -5.33
C ASP A 145 20.94 16.46 -4.50
N ILE A 146 21.36 16.15 -3.27
CA ILE A 146 22.00 17.13 -2.37
C ILE A 146 23.52 17.21 -2.63
N SER A 147 24.17 16.15 -3.11
CA SER A 147 25.60 16.10 -3.35
C SER A 147 26.05 16.85 -4.61
N GLY A 148 25.11 17.15 -5.52
CA GLY A 148 25.37 17.87 -6.78
C GLY A 148 25.30 19.40 -6.69
N SER A 149 24.95 20.00 -5.55
CA SER A 149 24.62 21.43 -5.46
C SER A 149 25.63 22.28 -4.66
N TYR A 150 26.80 21.75 -4.30
CA TYR A 150 27.86 22.58 -3.73
C TYR A 150 28.74 23.16 -4.85
N PRO A 151 28.68 24.47 -5.13
CA PRO A 151 29.71 25.11 -5.93
C PRO A 151 31.04 25.03 -5.16
N ALA A 152 32.10 24.60 -5.87
CA ALA A 152 33.43 24.62 -5.34
C ALA A 152 33.73 26.03 -4.77
N SER A 153 34.12 26.10 -3.49
CA SER A 153 34.59 27.35 -2.87
C SER A 153 35.75 27.88 -3.67
N PRO A 154 35.81 29.18 -4.01
CA PRO A 154 36.95 29.75 -4.67
C PRO A 154 38.17 29.64 -3.71
N THR A 155 39.20 28.94 -4.14
CA THR A 155 40.53 28.99 -3.52
C THR A 155 41.09 30.39 -3.63
N VAL A 156 41.31 31.05 -2.49
CA VAL A 156 42.04 32.31 -2.35
C VAL A 156 43.53 32.00 -2.30
#